data_9a2c6dbbba1192f476cb39f34d784150
#
_entry.id   9a2c6dbbba1192f476cb39f34d784150
#
_cell.length_a   1.000
_cell.length_b   1.000
_cell.length_c   1.000
_cell.angle_alpha   90.00
_cell.angle_beta   90.00
_cell.angle_gamma   90.00
#
_symmetry.space_group_name_H-M   'P 1'
#
loop_
_entity.id
_entity.type
_entity.pdbx_description
1 polymer ?
#
loop_
_entity_poly.entity_id
_entity_poly.type
_entity_poly.pdbx_seq_one_letter_code
_entity_poly.pdbx_strand_id
1 'polypeptide(L)'
;IDPFTALINTIDNLQLNNSCINKFRVFDGRRRYDLEMIELSRSFLKKDRPKTYEGNVIVCGLRFYPIGGHYLDSKWKPENDKFSDIKLYFGFLNKKVFPVRMEINRWFGSIITRIIFT
;
A
#
# COMPACT_ATOMS: atom_id res chain seq x y z
N ILE A 1 -5.75 -14.00 -5.16
CA ILE A 1 -6.69 -12.87 -5.26
C ILE A 1 -6.07 -11.77 -6.10
N ASP A 2 -6.88 -10.87 -6.59
CA ASP A 2 -6.38 -9.73 -7.34
C ASP A 2 -5.91 -8.61 -6.39
N PRO A 3 -5.10 -7.64 -6.90
CA PRO A 3 -4.58 -6.57 -6.06
C PRO A 3 -5.66 -5.70 -5.41
N PHE A 4 -6.77 -5.49 -6.10
CA PHE A 4 -7.86 -4.67 -5.58
C PHE A 4 -8.55 -5.36 -4.40
N THR A 5 -8.77 -6.66 -4.49
CA THR A 5 -9.32 -7.46 -3.39
C THR A 5 -8.37 -7.45 -2.19
N ALA A 6 -7.05 -7.52 -2.42
CA ALA A 6 -6.08 -7.42 -1.33
C ALA A 6 -6.19 -6.07 -0.61
N LEU A 7 -6.38 -4.98 -1.34
CA LEU A 7 -6.58 -3.66 -0.74
C LEU A 7 -7.85 -3.61 0.10
N ILE A 8 -8.96 -4.14 -0.42
CA ILE A 8 -10.22 -4.17 0.33
C ILE A 8 -10.07 -5.00 1.61
N ASN A 9 -9.41 -6.15 1.52
CA ASN A 9 -9.18 -6.99 2.70
C ASN A 9 -8.30 -6.26 3.74
N THR A 10 -7.34 -5.46 3.29
CA THR A 10 -6.51 -4.65 4.17
C THR A 10 -7.34 -3.60 4.90
N ILE A 11 -8.22 -2.92 4.18
CA ILE A 11 -9.12 -1.92 4.78
C ILE A 11 -10.02 -2.58 5.82
N ASP A 12 -10.59 -3.73 5.51
CA ASP A 12 -11.44 -4.48 6.44
C ASP A 12 -10.66 -4.89 7.70
N ASN A 13 -9.43 -5.35 7.52
CA ASN A 13 -8.59 -5.75 8.65
C ASN A 13 -8.25 -4.56 9.55
N LEU A 14 -7.95 -3.41 8.95
CA LEU A 14 -7.73 -2.18 9.71
C LEU A 14 -8.99 -1.75 10.45
N GLN A 15 -10.14 -1.87 9.80
CA GLN A 15 -11.42 -1.47 10.38
C GLN A 15 -11.81 -2.36 11.55
N LEU A 16 -11.61 -3.67 11.43
CA LEU A 16 -12.05 -4.65 12.41
C LEU A 16 -11.00 -4.91 13.49
N ASN A 17 -9.74 -4.99 13.12
CA ASN A 17 -8.65 -5.42 14.00
C ASN A 17 -7.60 -4.35 14.25
N ASN A 18 -7.76 -3.19 13.64
CA ASN A 18 -6.81 -2.06 13.77
C ASN A 18 -5.39 -2.43 13.34
N SER A 19 -5.26 -3.30 12.35
CA SER A 19 -3.98 -3.82 11.87
C SER A 19 -3.97 -3.96 10.36
N CYS A 20 -2.86 -3.58 9.72
CA CYS A 20 -2.64 -3.86 8.31
C CYS A 20 -1.63 -4.99 8.10
N ILE A 21 -1.19 -5.63 9.18
CA ILE A 21 -0.22 -6.74 9.07
C ILE A 21 -0.92 -7.93 8.43
N ASN A 22 -0.48 -8.30 7.24
CA ASN A 22 -1.08 -9.41 6.51
C ASN A 22 -0.16 -9.89 5.39
N LYS A 23 -0.52 -11.04 4.83
CA LYS A 23 0.19 -11.63 3.72
C LYS A 23 -0.84 -12.17 2.74
N PHE A 24 -0.72 -11.77 1.47
CA PHE A 24 -1.66 -12.14 0.42
C PHE A 24 -0.93 -12.82 -0.71
N ARG A 25 -1.57 -13.84 -1.28
CA ARG A 25 -1.16 -14.41 -2.56
C ARG A 25 -1.98 -13.72 -3.64
N VAL A 26 -1.29 -13.00 -4.52
CA VAL A 26 -1.91 -12.11 -5.49
C VAL A 26 -1.64 -12.60 -6.91
N PHE A 27 -2.65 -12.50 -7.76
CA PHE A 27 -2.56 -12.79 -9.18
C PHE A 27 -3.20 -11.64 -9.95
N ASP A 28 -2.40 -10.99 -10.80
CA ASP A 28 -2.84 -9.80 -11.53
C ASP A 28 -3.25 -10.12 -12.99
N GLY A 29 -3.54 -11.38 -13.28
CA GLY A 29 -3.88 -11.87 -14.61
C GLY A 29 -2.68 -12.36 -15.41
N ARG A 30 -1.48 -12.04 -14.97
CA ARG A 30 -0.23 -12.37 -15.67
C ARG A 30 0.83 -12.93 -14.75
N ARG A 31 0.94 -12.36 -13.55
CA ARG A 31 2.00 -12.67 -12.58
C ARG A 31 1.40 -13.11 -11.27
N ARG A 32 2.10 -14.00 -10.61
CA ARG A 32 1.78 -14.39 -9.24
C ARG A 32 2.87 -13.88 -8.33
N TYR A 33 2.45 -13.32 -7.20
CA TYR A 33 3.37 -12.84 -6.20
C TYR A 33 2.72 -12.87 -4.82
N ASP A 34 3.55 -12.95 -3.79
CA ASP A 34 3.11 -12.73 -2.43
C ASP A 34 3.27 -11.25 -2.11
N LEU A 35 2.23 -10.70 -1.53
CA LEU A 35 2.24 -9.34 -1.02
C LEU A 35 2.22 -9.41 0.49
N GLU A 36 3.23 -8.83 1.12
CA GLU A 36 3.34 -8.75 2.56
C GLU A 36 3.19 -7.30 3.00
N MET A 37 2.39 -7.08 4.02
CA MET A 37 2.18 -5.75 4.60
C MET A 37 2.57 -5.76 6.06
N ILE A 38 3.21 -4.67 6.49
CA ILE A 38 3.51 -4.41 7.88
C ILE A 38 3.11 -2.99 8.24
N GLU A 39 2.91 -2.73 9.52
CA GLU A 39 2.72 -1.38 10.00
C GLU A 39 4.08 -0.73 10.19
N LEU A 40 4.30 0.40 9.52
CA LEU A 40 5.55 1.15 9.65
C LEU A 40 5.45 2.20 10.76
N SER A 41 4.34 2.93 10.83
CA SER A 41 4.16 3.97 11.83
C SER A 41 2.70 4.38 11.95
N ARG A 42 2.41 5.09 13.04
CA ARG A 42 1.16 5.83 13.23
C ARG A 42 1.55 7.26 13.51
N SER A 43 1.06 8.16 12.70
CA SER A 43 1.50 9.54 12.75
C SER A 43 0.40 10.50 12.32
N PHE A 44 0.70 11.78 12.38
CA PHE A 44 -0.19 12.82 11.89
C PHE A 44 0.29 13.28 10.52
N LEU A 45 -0.58 13.21 9.53
CA LEU A 45 -0.29 13.66 8.18
C LEU A 45 -0.77 15.10 8.03
N LYS A 46 0.18 16.01 7.75
CA LYS A 46 -0.16 17.38 7.45
C LYS A 46 -0.60 17.53 6.01
N LYS A 47 -1.58 18.40 5.80
CA LYS A 47 -2.03 18.74 4.46
C LYS A 47 -0.89 19.45 3.71
N ASP A 48 -0.48 18.85 2.61
CA ASP A 48 0.57 19.43 1.75
C ASP A 48 0.01 20.02 0.47
N ARG A 49 -1.27 19.81 0.20
CA ARG A 49 -1.98 20.33 -0.96
C ARG A 49 -3.43 20.67 -0.58
N PRO A 50 -4.07 21.63 -1.27
CA PRO A 50 -5.48 21.93 -1.02
C PRO A 50 -6.35 20.69 -1.23
N LYS A 51 -7.36 20.52 -0.37
CA LYS A 51 -8.37 19.45 -0.46
C LYS A 51 -7.80 18.04 -0.26
N THR A 52 -6.59 17.89 0.25
CA THR A 52 -6.06 16.61 0.65
C THR A 52 -6.35 16.33 2.12
N TYR A 53 -6.19 15.06 2.52
CA TYR A 53 -6.43 14.63 3.88
C TYR A 53 -5.42 15.24 4.85
N GLU A 54 -5.90 15.64 6.02
CA GLU A 54 -5.08 16.01 7.16
C GLU A 54 -5.64 15.32 8.40
N GLY A 55 -4.79 14.64 9.14
CA GLY A 55 -5.21 13.95 10.35
C GLY A 55 -4.32 12.76 10.67
N ASN A 56 -4.78 11.95 11.61
CA ASN A 56 -4.05 10.75 12.00
C ASN A 56 -4.08 9.72 10.88
N VAL A 57 -2.96 9.06 10.68
CA VAL A 57 -2.81 8.02 9.66
C VAL A 57 -2.09 6.81 10.25
N ILE A 58 -2.39 5.65 9.68
CA ILE A 58 -1.61 4.43 9.83
C ILE A 58 -0.84 4.26 8.54
N VAL A 59 0.48 4.16 8.63
CA VAL A 59 1.35 3.98 7.48
C VAL A 59 1.73 2.52 7.38
N CYS A 60 1.34 1.88 6.30
CA CYS A 60 1.61 0.47 6.04
C CYS A 60 2.64 0.35 4.92
N GLY A 61 3.65 -0.46 5.12
CA GLY A 61 4.64 -0.77 4.11
C GLY A 61 4.28 -2.04 3.37
N LEU A 62 4.59 -2.08 2.08
CA LEU A 62 4.31 -3.21 1.21
C LEU A 62 5.60 -3.79 0.66
N ARG A 63 5.63 -5.10 0.54
CA ARG A 63 6.75 -5.82 -0.03
C ARG A 63 6.22 -6.94 -0.92
N PHE A 64 6.82 -7.07 -2.11
CA PHE A 64 6.39 -8.03 -3.11
C PHE A 64 7.42 -9.12 -3.29
N TYR A 65 6.96 -10.37 -3.35
CA TYR A 65 7.79 -11.53 -3.64
C TYR A 65 7.24 -12.24 -4.86
N PRO A 66 7.98 -12.27 -5.98
CA PRO A 66 7.52 -13.00 -7.17
C PRO A 66 7.50 -14.51 -6.90
N ILE A 67 6.41 -15.17 -7.31
CA ILE A 67 6.25 -16.61 -7.13
C ILE A 67 6.27 -17.33 -8.48
N GLY A 68 5.54 -16.80 -9.46
CA GLY A 68 5.42 -17.43 -10.75
C GLY A 68 4.84 -16.49 -11.79
N GLY A 69 4.75 -16.93 -13.04
CA GLY A 69 4.30 -16.10 -14.14
C GLY A 69 5.34 -15.10 -14.61
N HIS A 70 6.55 -15.16 -14.07
CA HIS A 70 7.69 -14.37 -14.50
C HIS A 70 8.54 -15.19 -15.43
N TYR A 71 9.03 -14.60 -16.52
CA TYR A 71 9.89 -15.29 -17.45
C TYR A 71 11.29 -15.45 -16.84
N LEU A 72 11.91 -16.61 -17.06
CA LEU A 72 13.26 -16.88 -16.54
C LEU A 72 14.28 -15.91 -17.10
N ASP A 73 14.08 -15.46 -18.33
CA ASP A 73 14.94 -14.49 -19.00
C ASP A 73 14.49 -13.05 -18.78
N SER A 74 13.44 -12.85 -18.01
CA SER A 74 12.92 -11.52 -17.71
C SER A 74 13.92 -10.73 -16.91
N LYS A 75 14.17 -9.51 -17.36
CA LYS A 75 14.95 -8.55 -16.60
C LYS A 75 14.14 -7.93 -15.46
N TRP A 76 12.90 -8.36 -15.31
CA TRP A 76 12.04 -7.86 -14.26
C TRP A 76 12.58 -8.32 -12.90
N LYS A 77 12.85 -7.35 -12.06
CA LYS A 77 13.18 -7.58 -10.67
C LYS A 77 12.24 -6.75 -9.82
N PRO A 78 11.78 -7.28 -8.67
CA PRO A 78 11.00 -6.45 -7.77
C PRO A 78 11.91 -5.34 -7.25
N GLU A 79 11.69 -4.12 -7.72
CA GLU A 79 12.44 -2.98 -7.22
C GLU A 79 12.03 -2.62 -5.80
N ASN A 80 10.89 -3.16 -5.34
CA ASN A 80 10.29 -2.82 -4.07
C ASN A 80 10.44 -3.98 -3.09
N ASP A 81 11.70 -4.35 -2.80
CA ASP A 81 12.00 -5.41 -1.85
C ASP A 81 12.09 -4.93 -0.40
N LYS A 82 12.02 -3.63 -0.20
CA LYS A 82 11.99 -3.02 1.13
C LYS A 82 10.60 -2.52 1.45
N PHE A 83 10.14 -2.73 2.68
CA PHE A 83 8.83 -2.27 3.10
C PHE A 83 8.66 -0.75 3.00
N SER A 84 9.74 0.01 3.04
CA SER A 84 9.68 1.47 2.91
C SER A 84 9.58 1.96 1.47
N ASP A 85 9.72 1.08 0.49
CA ASP A 85 9.68 1.48 -0.93
C ASP A 85 8.27 1.78 -1.40
N ILE A 86 7.28 1.07 -0.88
CA ILE A 86 5.88 1.35 -1.16
C ILE A 86 5.16 1.53 0.17
N LYS A 87 4.54 2.68 0.35
CA LYS A 87 3.79 3.01 1.56
C LYS A 87 2.36 3.36 1.21
N LEU A 88 1.43 2.80 1.97
CA LEU A 88 0.03 3.19 1.94
C LEU A 88 -0.31 3.89 3.24
N TYR A 89 -0.92 5.06 3.11
CA TYR A 89 -1.38 5.85 4.24
C TYR A 89 -2.89 5.70 4.35
N PHE A 90 -3.35 5.22 5.48
CA PHE A 90 -4.77 5.05 5.76
C PHE A 90 -5.21 6.09 6.77
N GLY A 91 -6.21 6.86 6.40
CA GLY A 91 -6.81 7.85 7.26
C GLY A 91 -8.17 7.40 7.78
N PHE A 92 -8.81 8.27 8.54
CA PHE A 92 -10.08 7.99 9.18
C PHE A 92 -11.07 9.10 8.88
N LEU A 93 -12.27 8.73 8.47
CA LEU A 93 -13.36 9.66 8.27
C LEU A 93 -14.64 9.01 8.79
N ASN A 94 -15.31 9.67 9.75
CA ASN A 94 -16.52 9.15 10.39
C ASN A 94 -16.32 7.71 10.91
N LYS A 95 -15.19 7.45 11.55
CA LYS A 95 -14.78 6.16 12.10
C LYS A 95 -14.53 5.08 11.05
N LYS A 96 -14.48 5.45 9.78
CA LYS A 96 -14.17 4.52 8.69
C LYS A 96 -12.75 4.75 8.18
N VAL A 97 -12.07 3.64 7.90
CA VAL A 97 -10.70 3.64 7.37
C VAL A 97 -10.76 3.72 5.86
N PHE A 98 -9.90 4.55 5.28
CA PHE A 98 -9.77 4.62 3.82
C PHE A 98 -8.35 5.05 3.45
N PRO A 99 -7.87 4.66 2.26
CA PRO A 99 -6.54 5.07 1.81
C PRO A 99 -6.55 6.54 1.43
N VAL A 100 -5.55 7.30 1.89
CA VAL A 100 -5.47 8.75 1.63
C VAL A 100 -4.24 9.13 0.83
N ARG A 101 -3.21 8.29 0.86
CA ARG A 101 -1.97 8.60 0.16
C ARG A 101 -1.22 7.31 -0.13
N MET A 102 -0.53 7.28 -1.26
CA MET A 102 0.41 6.22 -1.60
C MET A 102 1.72 6.84 -2.04
N GLU A 103 2.83 6.32 -1.55
CA GLU A 103 4.17 6.72 -1.97
C GLU A 103 4.89 5.51 -2.52
N ILE A 104 5.50 5.69 -3.68
CA ILE A 104 6.37 4.69 -4.28
C ILE A 104 7.74 5.33 -4.46
N ASN A 105 8.74 4.78 -3.78
CA ASN A 105 10.12 5.26 -3.87
C ASN A 105 10.86 4.48 -4.95
N ARG A 106 11.48 5.21 -5.87
CA ARG A 106 12.27 4.66 -6.96
C ARG A 106 13.63 5.34 -6.96
N TRP A 107 14.58 4.78 -7.71
CA TRP A 107 15.92 5.35 -7.83
C TRP A 107 15.93 6.77 -8.39
N PHE A 108 14.94 7.13 -9.19
CA PHE A 108 14.81 8.46 -9.81
C PHE A 108 13.98 9.44 -8.97
N GLY A 109 13.44 9.01 -7.84
CA GLY A 109 12.60 9.84 -6.98
C GLY A 109 11.38 9.12 -6.46
N SER A 110 10.47 9.87 -5.87
CA SER A 110 9.24 9.34 -5.27
C SER A 110 8.03 9.70 -6.11
N ILE A 111 7.11 8.75 -6.25
CA ILE A 111 5.80 8.97 -6.85
C ILE A 111 4.80 9.03 -5.70
N ILE A 112 4.05 10.12 -5.61
CA ILE A 112 3.07 10.31 -4.53
C ILE A 112 1.70 10.49 -5.14
N THR A 113 0.77 9.63 -4.73
CA THR A 113 -0.64 9.70 -5.12
C THR A 113 -1.46 10.09 -3.90
N ARG A 114 -2.36 11.05 -4.06
CA ARG A 114 -3.20 11.56 -2.98
C ARG A 114 -4.67 11.49 -3.36
N ILE A 115 -5.53 11.27 -2.37
CA ILE A 115 -6.97 11.44 -2.55
C ILE A 115 -7.30 12.91 -2.34
N ILE A 116 -8.08 13.46 -3.26
CA ILE A 116 -8.55 14.84 -3.19
C ILE A 116 -10.05 14.83 -2.86
N PHE A 117 -10.43 15.59 -1.86
CA PHE A 117 -11.83 15.76 -1.48
C PHE A 117 -12.44 16.94 -2.25
N THR A 118 -13.61 16.72 -2.82
CA THR A 118 -14.33 17.76 -3.58
C THR A 118 -15.63 18.12 -2.92
#